data_6f9154a2d7bf2ee48e103ad9ea04fc30
#
_entry.id   6f9154a2d7bf2ee48e103ad9ea04fc30
#
_cell.length_a   1.000
_cell.length_b   1.000
_cell.length_c   1.000
_cell.angle_alpha   90.00
_cell.angle_beta   90.00
_cell.angle_gamma   90.00
#
_symmetry.space_group_name_H-M   'P 1'
#
loop_
_entity.id
_entity.type
_entity.pdbx_description
1 polymer ?
#
loop_
_entity_poly.entity_id
_entity_poly.type
_entity_poly.pdbx_seq_one_letter_code
_entity_poly.pdbx_strand_id
1 'polypeptide(L)'
;IDMHIAKMLANKLGKELVIKHMVFDSVITSVSTGESDIGMAGLTISEGREQNVTFSDAYYYTAQRVAVLESDTTFDDCKTEEEFIEKVNSLGKVDAGAATGQTGYWYIVGSEDFGYDGFKDVNAQPFETVALAVKNLSNGKIKFVIGDSDPLRMAVEETNEYI
;
A
#
# COMPACT_ATOMS: atom_id res chain seq x y z
N ILE A 1 -8.40 -1.90 12.34
CA ILE A 1 -7.43 -1.90 13.45
C ILE A 1 -7.27 -0.49 13.97
N ASP A 2 -6.82 0.49 13.19
CA ASP A 2 -6.45 1.85 13.59
C ASP A 2 -7.56 2.60 14.31
N MET A 3 -8.78 2.60 13.77
CA MET A 3 -9.93 3.26 14.42
C MET A 3 -10.25 2.71 15.81
N HIS A 4 -10.02 1.43 16.02
CA HIS A 4 -10.22 0.80 17.33
C HIS A 4 -9.15 1.24 18.33
N ILE A 5 -7.88 1.24 17.88
CA ILE A 5 -6.74 1.70 18.70
C ILE A 5 -6.90 3.19 19.02
N ALA A 6 -7.26 4.03 18.03
CA ALA A 6 -7.49 5.46 18.23
C ALA A 6 -8.55 5.73 19.32
N LYS A 7 -9.66 4.99 19.28
CA LYS A 7 -10.72 5.09 20.30
C LYS A 7 -10.25 4.68 21.69
N MET A 8 -9.46 3.60 21.77
CA MET A 8 -8.88 3.15 23.03
C MET A 8 -7.92 4.19 23.61
N LEU A 9 -7.05 4.77 22.77
CA LEU A 9 -6.09 5.80 23.17
C LEU A 9 -6.80 7.05 23.67
N ALA A 10 -7.77 7.57 22.93
CA ALA A 10 -8.55 8.75 23.33
C ALA A 10 -9.22 8.52 24.70
N ASN A 11 -9.88 7.38 24.90
CA ASN A 11 -10.50 7.01 26.17
C ASN A 11 -9.47 6.96 27.31
N LYS A 12 -8.32 6.34 27.07
CA LYS A 12 -7.26 6.20 28.07
C LYS A 12 -6.63 7.55 28.48
N LEU A 13 -6.56 8.47 27.52
CA LEU A 13 -6.04 9.82 27.73
C LEU A 13 -7.10 10.80 28.27
N GLY A 14 -8.35 10.39 28.37
CA GLY A 14 -9.47 11.26 28.76
C GLY A 14 -9.72 12.39 27.75
N LYS A 15 -9.47 12.13 26.46
CA LYS A 15 -9.61 13.07 25.36
C LYS A 15 -10.76 12.68 24.44
N GLU A 16 -11.32 13.66 23.75
CA GLU A 16 -12.27 13.43 22.66
C GLU A 16 -11.52 12.98 21.41
N LEU A 17 -12.04 11.93 20.74
CA LEU A 17 -11.50 11.48 19.45
C LEU A 17 -12.10 12.31 18.31
N VAL A 18 -11.28 13.09 17.64
CA VAL A 18 -11.62 13.79 16.40
C VAL A 18 -10.88 13.12 15.23
N ILE A 19 -11.63 12.59 14.27
CA ILE A 19 -11.05 11.93 13.10
C ILE A 19 -10.99 12.92 11.94
N LYS A 20 -9.79 13.15 11.41
CA LYS A 20 -9.55 13.91 10.19
C LYS A 20 -9.25 12.93 9.05
N HIS A 21 -10.11 12.91 8.04
CA HIS A 21 -9.87 12.13 6.82
C HIS A 21 -9.03 12.95 5.84
N MET A 22 -7.98 12.34 5.31
CA MET A 22 -7.07 12.96 4.33
C MET A 22 -6.44 11.90 3.44
N VAL A 23 -5.82 12.32 2.35
CA VAL A 23 -5.04 11.42 1.49
C VAL A 23 -3.81 10.90 2.24
N PHE A 24 -3.38 9.67 1.92
CA PHE A 24 -2.33 8.95 2.65
C PHE A 24 -1.04 9.77 2.81
N ASP A 25 -0.57 10.40 1.73
CA ASP A 25 0.68 11.18 1.73
C ASP A 25 0.65 12.41 2.67
N SER A 26 -0.55 12.89 3.01
CA SER A 26 -0.70 14.05 3.89
C SER A 26 -0.64 13.70 5.39
N VAL A 27 -0.73 12.42 5.76
CA VAL A 27 -0.81 12.00 7.17
C VAL A 27 0.45 12.38 7.93
N ILE A 28 1.64 12.06 7.40
CA ILE A 28 2.93 12.41 8.02
C ILE A 28 3.05 13.94 8.17
N THR A 29 2.75 14.68 7.11
CA THR A 29 2.83 16.14 7.11
C THR A 29 1.87 16.76 8.13
N SER A 30 0.66 16.23 8.26
CA SER A 30 -0.34 16.77 9.22
C SER A 30 0.12 16.61 10.69
N VAL A 31 0.86 15.54 10.99
CA VAL A 31 1.44 15.34 12.32
C VAL A 31 2.66 16.24 12.52
N SER A 32 3.58 16.30 11.57
CA SER A 32 4.80 17.10 11.68
C SER A 32 4.54 18.61 11.79
N THR A 33 3.43 19.09 11.22
CA THR A 33 2.99 20.49 11.32
C THR A 33 2.11 20.78 12.53
N GLY A 34 1.74 19.76 13.32
CA GLY A 34 0.86 19.91 14.47
C GLY A 34 -0.62 20.08 14.11
N GLU A 35 -1.01 19.85 12.88
CA GLU A 35 -2.41 19.86 12.45
C GLU A 35 -3.19 18.66 13.02
N SER A 36 -2.52 17.54 13.19
CA SER A 36 -3.03 16.33 13.84
C SER A 36 -2.07 15.90 14.97
N ASP A 37 -2.62 15.43 16.09
CA ASP A 37 -1.84 14.94 17.22
C ASP A 37 -1.21 13.56 16.94
N ILE A 38 -1.90 12.71 16.16
CA ILE A 38 -1.49 11.33 15.86
C ILE A 38 -1.89 11.01 14.42
N GLY A 39 -0.99 10.37 13.66
CA GLY A 39 -1.25 9.78 12.36
C GLY A 39 -1.48 8.28 12.47
N MET A 40 -2.61 7.78 11.94
CA MET A 40 -2.95 6.36 11.93
C MET A 40 -3.54 5.98 10.58
N ALA A 41 -2.78 5.27 9.77
CA ALA A 41 -3.17 4.89 8.42
C ALA A 41 -2.41 3.63 7.93
N GLY A 42 -2.06 2.70 8.85
CA GLY A 42 -1.21 1.56 8.50
C GLY A 42 0.16 1.99 7.96
N LEU A 43 0.73 3.04 8.55
CA LEU A 43 2.00 3.62 8.10
C LEU A 43 3.16 2.68 8.41
N THR A 44 3.89 2.24 7.39
CA THR A 44 5.15 1.52 7.57
C THR A 44 6.21 2.46 8.14
N ILE A 45 6.91 2.00 9.18
CA ILE A 45 8.05 2.71 9.77
C ILE A 45 9.20 2.68 8.75
N SER A 46 9.80 3.83 8.46
CA SER A 46 10.98 3.97 7.60
C SER A 46 11.84 5.14 8.05
N GLU A 47 13.15 5.09 7.74
CA GLU A 47 14.10 6.15 8.11
C GLU A 47 13.66 7.51 7.57
N GLY A 48 13.20 7.59 6.32
CA GLY A 48 12.75 8.82 5.71
C GLY A 48 11.53 9.43 6.41
N ARG A 49 10.60 8.59 6.88
CA ARG A 49 9.43 9.04 7.65
C ARG A 49 9.81 9.45 9.06
N GLU A 50 10.75 8.75 9.71
CA GLU A 50 11.23 9.07 11.06
C GLU A 50 11.98 10.40 11.15
N GLN A 51 12.47 10.94 10.03
CA GLN A 51 13.03 12.30 9.99
C GLN A 51 11.98 13.39 10.25
N ASN A 52 10.70 13.09 10.08
CA ASN A 52 9.61 14.06 10.18
C ASN A 52 8.70 13.84 11.39
N VAL A 53 8.56 12.60 11.86
CA VAL A 53 7.68 12.20 12.96
C VAL A 53 8.31 11.09 13.79
N THR A 54 7.83 10.92 15.02
CA THR A 54 8.21 9.77 15.86
C THR A 54 7.13 8.69 15.73
N PHE A 55 7.55 7.46 15.46
CA PHE A 55 6.66 6.30 15.46
C PHE A 55 6.51 5.68 16.83
N SER A 56 5.37 5.03 17.07
CA SER A 56 5.20 4.08 18.17
C SER A 56 5.92 2.76 17.87
N ASP A 57 5.94 1.83 18.82
CA ASP A 57 6.27 0.44 18.51
C ASP A 57 5.31 -0.09 17.44
N ALA A 58 5.81 -1.01 16.60
CA ALA A 58 4.98 -1.66 15.59
C ALA A 58 3.88 -2.50 16.26
N TYR A 59 2.63 -2.23 15.88
CA TYR A 59 1.45 -2.93 16.42
C TYR A 59 0.77 -3.84 15.40
N TYR A 60 1.25 -3.84 14.16
CA TYR A 60 0.74 -4.67 13.07
C TYR A 60 1.85 -5.01 12.08
N TYR A 61 1.88 -6.24 11.61
CA TYR A 61 2.82 -6.72 10.60
C TYR A 61 2.02 -7.21 9.40
N THR A 62 2.44 -6.82 8.22
CA THR A 62 1.82 -7.19 6.94
C THR A 62 2.88 -7.60 5.94
N ALA A 63 2.45 -8.13 4.80
CA ALA A 63 3.31 -8.41 3.67
C ALA A 63 2.75 -7.73 2.41
N GLN A 64 3.61 -7.41 1.46
CA GLN A 64 3.18 -7.02 0.13
C GLN A 64 2.59 -8.24 -0.58
N ARG A 65 1.51 -8.02 -1.30
CA ARG A 65 0.86 -9.04 -2.13
C ARG A 65 0.62 -8.50 -3.52
N VAL A 66 0.48 -9.42 -4.45
CA VAL A 66 0.20 -9.11 -5.85
C VAL A 66 -1.19 -9.63 -6.19
N ALA A 67 -2.01 -8.80 -6.82
CA ALA A 67 -3.27 -9.21 -7.43
C ALA A 67 -3.12 -9.19 -8.94
N VAL A 68 -3.62 -10.24 -9.59
CA VAL A 68 -3.70 -10.39 -11.05
C VAL A 68 -5.11 -10.82 -11.44
N LEU A 69 -5.44 -10.74 -12.73
CA LEU A 69 -6.68 -11.34 -13.21
C LEU A 69 -6.61 -12.88 -13.09
N GLU A 70 -7.71 -13.52 -12.73
CA GLU A 70 -7.80 -14.99 -12.63
C GLU A 70 -7.42 -15.68 -13.94
N SER A 71 -7.73 -15.04 -15.07
CA SER A 71 -7.36 -15.55 -16.40
C SER A 71 -5.88 -15.36 -16.76
N ASP A 72 -5.13 -14.64 -15.94
CA ASP A 72 -3.72 -14.36 -16.19
C ASP A 72 -2.82 -15.35 -15.49
N THR A 73 -2.36 -16.35 -16.23
CA THR A 73 -1.47 -17.44 -15.74
C THR A 73 0.02 -17.07 -15.75
N THR A 74 0.36 -15.81 -16.03
CA THR A 74 1.76 -15.38 -16.19
C THR A 74 2.63 -15.73 -14.98
N PHE A 75 2.06 -15.66 -13.77
CA PHE A 75 2.79 -15.78 -12.51
C PHE A 75 2.52 -17.09 -11.76
N ASP A 76 1.77 -18.03 -12.33
CA ASP A 76 1.35 -19.28 -11.65
C ASP A 76 2.54 -20.16 -11.22
N ASP A 77 3.63 -20.10 -11.97
CA ASP A 77 4.84 -20.88 -11.69
C ASP A 77 5.77 -20.21 -10.66
N CYS A 78 5.54 -18.93 -10.33
CA CYS A 78 6.38 -18.21 -9.36
C CYS A 78 6.07 -18.70 -7.93
N LYS A 79 7.10 -19.17 -7.23
CA LYS A 79 7.00 -19.68 -5.85
C LYS A 79 7.74 -18.80 -4.86
N THR A 80 8.64 -17.95 -5.32
CA THR A 80 9.41 -17.03 -4.50
C THR A 80 9.29 -15.60 -5.02
N GLU A 81 9.70 -14.65 -4.20
CA GLU A 81 9.76 -13.24 -4.57
C GLU A 81 10.73 -12.99 -5.72
N GLU A 82 11.89 -13.65 -5.69
CA GLU A 82 12.91 -13.54 -6.72
C GLU A 82 12.38 -14.01 -8.08
N GLU A 83 11.68 -15.17 -8.11
CA GLU A 83 11.07 -15.70 -9.33
C GLU A 83 10.00 -14.73 -9.88
N PHE A 84 9.23 -14.09 -9.01
CA PHE A 84 8.27 -13.07 -9.41
C PHE A 84 8.97 -11.84 -10.00
N ILE A 85 10.02 -11.32 -9.35
CA ILE A 85 10.80 -10.18 -9.83
C ILE A 85 11.42 -10.48 -11.20
N GLU A 86 12.06 -11.65 -11.36
CA GLU A 86 12.64 -12.10 -12.63
C GLU A 86 11.57 -12.18 -13.73
N LYS A 87 10.42 -12.77 -13.41
CA LYS A 87 9.30 -12.88 -14.34
C LYS A 87 8.81 -11.51 -14.79
N VAL A 88 8.53 -10.59 -13.86
CA VAL A 88 8.11 -9.23 -14.16
C VAL A 88 9.12 -8.54 -15.07
N ASN A 89 10.40 -8.58 -14.73
CA ASN A 89 11.47 -7.97 -15.51
C ASN A 89 11.66 -8.58 -16.91
N SER A 90 11.11 -9.79 -17.15
CA SER A 90 11.13 -10.44 -18.46
C SER A 90 9.94 -10.06 -19.37
N LEU A 91 8.89 -9.42 -18.83
CA LEU A 91 7.67 -9.11 -19.57
C LEU A 91 7.85 -7.92 -20.54
N GLY A 92 8.92 -7.13 -20.37
CA GLY A 92 9.05 -5.85 -21.05
C GLY A 92 8.11 -4.80 -20.48
N LYS A 93 7.65 -3.86 -21.33
CA LYS A 93 6.79 -2.76 -20.86
C LYS A 93 5.42 -3.25 -20.45
N VAL A 94 5.11 -3.12 -19.18
CA VAL A 94 3.80 -3.41 -18.58
C VAL A 94 3.38 -2.29 -17.62
N ASP A 95 2.09 -2.11 -17.46
CA ASP A 95 1.51 -1.20 -16.46
C ASP A 95 1.16 -1.99 -15.19
N ALA A 96 1.57 -1.47 -14.04
CA ALA A 96 1.21 -2.01 -12.73
C ALA A 96 0.65 -0.91 -11.84
N GLY A 97 -0.28 -1.26 -10.97
CA GLY A 97 -0.95 -0.31 -10.08
C GLY A 97 -0.56 -0.47 -8.63
N ALA A 98 -0.54 0.63 -7.90
CA ALA A 98 -0.45 0.67 -6.45
C ALA A 98 -1.06 1.96 -5.91
N ALA A 99 -1.37 2.00 -4.63
CA ALA A 99 -1.81 3.22 -3.99
C ALA A 99 -0.63 4.19 -3.77
N THR A 100 -0.85 5.46 -4.10
CA THR A 100 0.15 6.52 -4.01
C THR A 100 0.72 6.63 -2.60
N GLY A 101 2.06 6.74 -2.50
CA GLY A 101 2.79 6.89 -1.23
C GLY A 101 2.85 5.64 -0.35
N GLN A 102 2.16 4.56 -0.72
CA GLN A 102 2.21 3.29 0.01
C GLN A 102 3.39 2.42 -0.45
N THR A 103 3.77 1.46 0.40
CA THR A 103 4.93 0.57 0.16
C THR A 103 4.83 -0.20 -1.15
N GLY A 104 3.63 -0.62 -1.58
CA GLY A 104 3.43 -1.26 -2.87
C GLY A 104 3.84 -0.41 -4.08
N TYR A 105 3.64 0.91 -4.01
CA TYR A 105 4.11 1.83 -5.06
C TYR A 105 5.65 1.87 -5.09
N TRP A 106 6.26 2.02 -3.93
CA TRP A 106 7.72 2.04 -3.82
C TRP A 106 8.36 0.71 -4.20
N TYR A 107 7.66 -0.41 -3.99
CA TYR A 107 8.11 -1.71 -4.47
C TYR A 107 8.21 -1.76 -6.00
N ILE A 108 7.28 -1.11 -6.72
CA ILE A 108 7.30 -1.06 -8.18
C ILE A 108 8.40 -0.13 -8.70
N VAL A 109 8.52 1.08 -8.16
CA VAL A 109 9.43 2.10 -8.70
C VAL A 109 10.83 2.05 -8.12
N GLY A 110 11.02 1.34 -7.01
CA GLY A 110 12.24 1.34 -6.22
C GLY A 110 12.24 2.42 -5.14
N SER A 111 12.91 2.14 -4.02
CA SER A 111 13.10 3.07 -2.91
C SER A 111 14.24 2.60 -2.01
N GLU A 112 15.25 3.43 -1.85
CA GLU A 112 16.34 3.17 -0.89
C GLU A 112 15.82 3.10 0.56
N ASP A 113 14.84 3.95 0.90
CA ASP A 113 14.23 4.02 2.24
C ASP A 113 13.52 2.71 2.65
N PHE A 114 12.98 1.97 1.67
CA PHE A 114 12.34 0.67 1.88
C PHE A 114 13.20 -0.52 1.43
N GLY A 115 14.39 -0.29 0.89
CA GLY A 115 15.29 -1.33 0.39
C GLY A 115 14.76 -2.04 -0.86
N TYR A 116 13.98 -1.36 -1.70
CA TYR A 116 13.43 -1.91 -2.94
C TYR A 116 14.20 -1.43 -4.16
N ASP A 117 14.62 -2.36 -5.02
CA ASP A 117 15.31 -2.04 -6.29
C ASP A 117 14.35 -1.54 -7.37
N GLY A 118 13.05 -1.86 -7.24
CA GLY A 118 12.04 -1.62 -8.27
C GLY A 118 12.10 -2.61 -9.44
N PHE A 119 11.16 -2.48 -10.36
CA PHE A 119 11.11 -3.33 -11.57
C PHE A 119 11.65 -2.60 -12.79
N LYS A 120 12.22 -3.35 -13.73
CA LYS A 120 12.63 -2.86 -15.03
C LYS A 120 11.40 -2.75 -15.95
N ASP A 121 11.33 -1.67 -16.71
CA ASP A 121 10.31 -1.47 -17.76
C ASP A 121 8.84 -1.54 -17.28
N VAL A 122 8.59 -1.44 -15.98
CA VAL A 122 7.23 -1.37 -15.43
C VAL A 122 6.84 0.09 -15.26
N ASN A 123 5.72 0.46 -15.88
CA ASN A 123 5.12 1.77 -15.69
C ASN A 123 4.20 1.73 -14.47
N ALA A 124 4.64 2.34 -13.37
CA ALA A 124 3.85 2.42 -12.14
C ALA A 124 2.69 3.41 -12.31
N GLN A 125 1.47 2.91 -12.23
CA GLN A 125 0.25 3.71 -12.23
C GLN A 125 -0.14 4.03 -10.78
N PRO A 126 -0.01 5.29 -10.32
CA PRO A 126 -0.43 5.67 -8.98
C PRO A 126 -1.95 5.83 -8.91
N PHE A 127 -2.57 5.26 -7.88
CA PHE A 127 -3.98 5.40 -7.59
C PHE A 127 -4.18 6.00 -6.19
N GLU A 128 -5.27 6.72 -5.99
CA GLU A 128 -5.60 7.28 -4.67
C GLU A 128 -5.82 6.17 -3.62
N THR A 129 -6.41 5.04 -4.05
CA THR A 129 -6.66 3.88 -3.19
C THR A 129 -6.32 2.57 -3.90
N VAL A 130 -6.03 1.55 -3.11
CA VAL A 130 -5.84 0.18 -3.60
C VAL A 130 -7.10 -0.35 -4.33
N ALA A 131 -8.29 0.03 -3.87
CA ALA A 131 -9.55 -0.36 -4.51
C ALA A 131 -9.68 0.21 -5.94
N LEU A 132 -9.23 1.45 -6.17
CA LEU A 132 -9.19 2.02 -7.52
C LEU A 132 -8.18 1.30 -8.42
N ALA A 133 -7.03 0.89 -7.88
CA ALA A 133 -6.05 0.08 -8.61
C ALA A 133 -6.66 -1.27 -9.01
N VAL A 134 -7.30 -2.00 -8.09
CA VAL A 134 -7.97 -3.29 -8.36
C VAL A 134 -9.08 -3.14 -9.39
N LYS A 135 -9.87 -2.08 -9.35
CA LYS A 135 -10.87 -1.79 -10.37
C LYS A 135 -10.27 -1.57 -11.76
N ASN A 136 -9.08 -0.96 -11.85
CA ASN A 136 -8.39 -0.81 -13.14
C ASN A 136 -7.80 -2.14 -13.61
N LEU A 137 -7.34 -3.00 -12.69
CA LEU A 137 -6.93 -4.36 -12.99
C LEU A 137 -8.11 -5.18 -13.54
N SER A 138 -9.28 -5.16 -12.91
CA SER A 138 -10.47 -5.89 -13.37
C SER A 138 -10.96 -5.44 -14.75
N ASN A 139 -10.68 -4.19 -15.13
CA ASN A 139 -10.96 -3.66 -16.47
C ASN A 139 -9.83 -3.95 -17.49
N GLY A 140 -8.81 -4.72 -17.13
CA GLY A 140 -7.69 -5.06 -18.00
C GLY A 140 -6.77 -3.90 -18.40
N LYS A 141 -6.80 -2.78 -17.65
CA LYS A 141 -6.00 -1.59 -17.95
C LYS A 141 -4.56 -1.68 -17.43
N ILE A 142 -4.33 -2.51 -16.44
CA ILE A 142 -3.03 -2.77 -15.83
C ILE A 142 -2.84 -4.27 -15.66
N LYS A 143 -1.60 -4.74 -15.61
CA LYS A 143 -1.23 -6.15 -15.56
C LYS A 143 -1.39 -6.74 -14.16
N PHE A 144 -0.98 -5.99 -13.14
CA PHE A 144 -1.05 -6.41 -11.73
C PHE A 144 -1.15 -5.21 -10.79
N VAL A 145 -1.54 -5.47 -9.55
CA VAL A 145 -1.57 -4.50 -8.45
C VAL A 145 -0.71 -5.01 -7.30
N ILE A 146 0.11 -4.15 -6.71
CA ILE A 146 0.84 -4.45 -5.48
C ILE A 146 0.29 -3.61 -4.34
N GLY A 147 0.12 -4.23 -3.18
CA GLY A 147 -0.34 -3.55 -1.97
C GLY A 147 -0.26 -4.45 -0.74
N ASP A 148 -0.54 -3.87 0.41
CA ASP A 148 -0.59 -4.59 1.67
C ASP A 148 -1.67 -5.68 1.65
N SER A 149 -1.35 -6.82 2.25
CA SER A 149 -2.14 -8.06 2.18
C SER A 149 -3.63 -7.86 2.45
N ASP A 150 -4.01 -7.26 3.57
CA ASP A 150 -5.41 -7.14 3.95
C ASP A 150 -6.18 -6.11 3.11
N PRO A 151 -5.70 -4.86 2.91
CA PRO A 151 -6.37 -3.91 2.03
C PRO A 151 -6.53 -4.42 0.61
N LEU A 152 -5.51 -5.08 0.06
CA LEU A 152 -5.56 -5.63 -1.30
C LEU A 152 -6.57 -6.78 -1.39
N ARG A 153 -6.55 -7.72 -0.43
CA ARG A 153 -7.53 -8.82 -0.38
C ARG A 153 -8.96 -8.29 -0.30
N MET A 154 -9.22 -7.35 0.60
CA MET A 154 -10.57 -6.76 0.74
C MET A 154 -11.03 -6.06 -0.55
N ALA A 155 -10.15 -5.33 -1.22
CA ALA A 155 -10.46 -4.67 -2.48
C ALA A 155 -10.76 -5.67 -3.61
N VAL A 156 -10.06 -6.81 -3.64
CA VAL A 156 -10.32 -7.90 -4.61
C VAL A 156 -11.66 -8.57 -4.30
N GLU A 157 -11.91 -8.93 -3.05
CA GLU A 157 -13.18 -9.55 -2.62
C GLU A 157 -14.36 -8.64 -2.98
N GLU A 158 -14.30 -7.35 -2.62
CA GLU A 158 -15.34 -6.37 -2.94
C GLU A 158 -15.54 -6.24 -4.46
N THR A 159 -14.46 -6.18 -5.24
CA THR A 159 -14.56 -6.08 -6.70
C THR A 159 -15.22 -7.30 -7.30
N ASN A 160 -14.93 -8.51 -6.81
CA ASN A 160 -15.49 -9.77 -7.29
C ASN A 160 -16.99 -9.93 -6.93
N GLU A 161 -17.49 -9.26 -5.89
CA GLU A 161 -18.93 -9.27 -5.55
C GLU A 161 -19.78 -8.44 -6.53
N TYR A 162 -19.17 -7.54 -7.30
CA TYR A 162 -19.85 -6.62 -8.23
C TYR A 162 -19.68 -7.01 -9.73
N ILE A 163 -19.01 -8.12 -10.03
CA ILE A 163 -18.85 -8.68 -11.37
C ILE A 163 -19.75 -9.90 -11.53
#